data_c4014206b90602c1744c805c1ad4abfb
#
_entry.id   c4014206b90602c1744c805c1ad4abfb
#
_cell.length_a   1.000
_cell.length_b   1.000
_cell.length_c   1.000
_cell.angle_alpha   90.00
_cell.angle_beta   90.00
_cell.angle_gamma   90.00
#
_symmetry.space_group_name_H-M   'P 1'
#
loop_
_entity.id
_entity.type
_entity.pdbx_description
1 polymer ?
#
loop_
_entity_poly.entity_id
_entity_poly.type
_entity_poly.pdbx_seq_one_letter_code
_entity_poly.pdbx_strand_id
1 'polypeptide(L)'
;MVTRLPPARWLRLRCFLASTRIRLGLVAPLTLAIPPLFWVLEATRRASFATLGRDQGIFQYIAWAVTRGAVDYRDVRDVNGPLAHIVHLAFLFLGGADEHRFRVLDLTVSGVAFAFVGGCLHGLGSPVRPAILERLVWALAAWVTLSGQYLLYIFWDIAQRESFYDWFMLTSVALQLVAQAPARTLGAWRAKARLMAVVGALSVVPWFGKPTYALFTLAQLAALAVDTGMALTRRQALSAFAAGGAVAAAALLSLTGWRGDLLAFARIQFVDVPAMYRFIWPRSVSQLLELPWIAAPSWWAGAGSAIFLMLIALGKMPKRMLVIALVPLCALAGIVLQAKGFPYHAHPLTAGVHLQALALVAWLVHTDSPLRLHQSAPMAVSAAIALGVARAMQGSPHIQANWLDQESPEAERQTPEYFGHYLLPDFFPFEMREAAAYLAAHTGPDDRVQTYGMDPYVLFLAARLSATPYIYAYDLNADDALAGGSGLRPNRAEAARIQSIRSAHETDLLSRLAAKPPAAFVFFDGAPLLSEADAWHDFQVHCPKAAAWVAARYDEAARFGHDRIWLRRDLGERQNAVRASVPD
;
A
#
# COMPACT_ATOMS: atom_id res chain seq x y z
N MET A 1 51.58 -33.58 6.57
CA MET A 1 52.38 -32.47 7.15
C MET A 1 51.68 -31.17 6.91
N VAL A 2 50.94 -30.67 7.90
CA VAL A 2 50.28 -29.35 7.82
C VAL A 2 51.27 -28.32 8.34
N THR A 3 51.93 -27.60 7.45
CA THR A 3 52.87 -26.52 7.80
C THR A 3 52.08 -25.41 8.49
N ARG A 4 52.19 -25.28 9.82
CA ARG A 4 51.66 -24.16 10.56
C ARG A 4 52.40 -22.91 10.13
N LEU A 5 51.72 -21.97 9.51
CA LEU A 5 52.27 -20.63 9.18
C LEU A 5 52.69 -19.91 10.50
N PRO A 6 53.81 -19.20 10.49
CA PRO A 6 54.29 -18.47 11.67
C PRO A 6 53.25 -17.42 12.11
N PRO A 7 53.10 -17.16 13.44
CA PRO A 7 52.02 -16.35 14.00
C PRO A 7 51.92 -14.93 13.43
N ALA A 8 53.05 -14.31 13.08
CA ALA A 8 53.10 -12.96 12.48
C ALA A 8 52.47 -12.89 11.05
N ARG A 9 52.58 -13.97 10.27
CA ARG A 9 51.93 -14.05 8.93
C ARG A 9 50.43 -14.22 9.05
N TRP A 10 49.95 -14.99 10.03
CA TRP A 10 48.54 -15.15 10.35
C TRP A 10 47.91 -13.84 10.80
N LEU A 11 48.61 -13.03 11.65
CA LEU A 11 48.11 -11.73 12.09
C LEU A 11 48.00 -10.73 10.93
N ARG A 12 49.00 -10.65 10.05
CA ARG A 12 48.97 -9.77 8.87
C ARG A 12 47.86 -10.17 7.90
N LEU A 13 47.67 -11.47 7.66
CA LEU A 13 46.58 -11.99 6.81
C LEU A 13 45.20 -11.64 7.41
N ARG A 14 45.01 -11.80 8.74
CA ARG A 14 43.76 -11.42 9.42
C ARG A 14 43.51 -9.90 9.35
N CYS A 15 44.54 -9.07 9.56
CA CYS A 15 44.42 -7.61 9.46
C CYS A 15 44.12 -7.19 8.01
N PHE A 16 44.77 -7.79 7.02
CA PHE A 16 44.51 -7.55 5.60
C PHE A 16 43.07 -7.94 5.21
N LEU A 17 42.64 -9.14 5.59
CA LEU A 17 41.26 -9.61 5.32
C LEU A 17 40.21 -8.76 6.05
N ALA A 18 40.48 -8.31 7.27
CA ALA A 18 39.60 -7.41 8.00
C ALA A 18 39.50 -6.04 7.33
N SER A 19 40.64 -5.46 6.89
CA SER A 19 40.66 -4.17 6.19
C SER A 19 39.98 -4.22 4.83
N THR A 20 40.13 -5.33 4.10
CA THR A 20 39.47 -5.54 2.81
C THR A 20 37.94 -5.70 2.98
N ARG A 21 37.50 -6.39 4.04
CA ARG A 21 36.06 -6.53 4.37
C ARG A 21 35.42 -5.19 4.73
N ILE A 22 36.08 -4.38 5.53
CA ILE A 22 35.60 -3.04 5.88
C ILE A 22 35.48 -2.19 4.60
N ARG A 23 36.46 -2.26 3.70
CA ARG A 23 36.40 -1.53 2.42
C ARG A 23 35.23 -2.01 1.55
N LEU A 24 35.02 -3.32 1.39
CA LEU A 24 33.90 -3.85 0.62
C LEU A 24 32.56 -3.54 1.28
N GLY A 25 32.47 -3.60 2.63
CA GLY A 25 31.30 -3.24 3.40
C GLY A 25 30.84 -1.77 3.23
N LEU A 26 31.76 -0.89 2.84
CA LEU A 26 31.46 0.51 2.53
C LEU A 26 31.30 0.74 1.02
N VAL A 27 32.20 0.19 0.19
CA VAL A 27 32.24 0.54 -1.24
C VAL A 27 31.09 -0.11 -2.01
N ALA A 28 30.73 -1.36 -1.73
CA ALA A 28 29.63 -2.02 -2.43
C ALA A 28 28.26 -1.32 -2.23
N PRO A 29 27.85 -0.97 -1.00
CA PRO A 29 26.60 -0.22 -0.83
C PRO A 29 26.68 1.23 -1.34
N LEU A 30 27.84 1.88 -1.33
CA LEU A 30 28.01 3.19 -1.99
C LEU A 30 27.86 3.06 -3.52
N THR A 31 28.37 2.00 -4.11
CA THR A 31 28.17 1.71 -5.55
C THR A 31 26.70 1.46 -5.87
N LEU A 32 25.93 0.86 -4.95
CA LEU A 32 24.47 0.73 -5.09
C LEU A 32 23.76 2.08 -5.02
N ALA A 33 24.18 2.95 -4.11
CA ALA A 33 23.45 4.18 -3.80
C ALA A 33 23.74 5.33 -4.79
N ILE A 34 25.01 5.59 -5.09
CA ILE A 34 25.43 6.83 -5.77
C ILE A 34 24.85 7.02 -7.16
N PRO A 35 24.87 6.03 -8.09
CA PRO A 35 24.37 6.24 -9.45
C PRO A 35 22.88 6.62 -9.53
N PRO A 36 21.95 5.99 -8.78
CA PRO A 36 20.55 6.34 -8.84
C PRO A 36 20.13 7.48 -7.87
N LEU A 37 21.02 7.92 -6.96
CA LEU A 37 20.69 8.85 -5.88
C LEU A 37 20.02 10.14 -6.37
N PHE A 38 20.60 10.76 -7.40
CA PHE A 38 20.05 12.00 -7.95
C PHE A 38 18.61 11.82 -8.43
N TRP A 39 18.37 10.75 -9.20
CA TRP A 39 17.05 10.46 -9.75
C TRP A 39 16.02 10.13 -8.66
N VAL A 40 16.43 9.40 -7.62
CA VAL A 40 15.54 9.07 -6.49
C VAL A 40 15.19 10.33 -5.69
N LEU A 41 16.16 11.21 -5.43
CA LEU A 41 15.90 12.48 -4.74
C LEU A 41 14.94 13.36 -5.54
N GLU A 42 15.18 13.50 -6.85
CA GLU A 42 14.35 14.34 -7.71
C GLU A 42 12.93 13.76 -7.84
N ALA A 43 12.79 12.45 -8.05
CA ALA A 43 11.48 11.80 -8.09
C ALA A 43 10.74 11.92 -6.75
N THR A 44 11.45 11.79 -5.61
CA THR A 44 10.87 11.98 -4.27
C THR A 44 10.34 13.39 -4.10
N ARG A 45 11.14 14.40 -4.48
CA ARG A 45 10.75 15.80 -4.44
C ARG A 45 9.49 16.04 -5.28
N ARG A 46 9.47 15.57 -6.51
CA ARG A 46 8.31 15.73 -7.41
C ARG A 46 7.08 14.98 -6.91
N ALA A 47 7.23 13.73 -6.49
CA ALA A 47 6.12 12.93 -5.96
C ALA A 47 5.46 13.55 -4.72
N SER A 48 6.19 14.36 -3.94
CA SER A 48 5.64 15.02 -2.76
C SER A 48 4.56 16.06 -3.06
N PHE A 49 4.50 16.57 -4.29
CA PHE A 49 3.48 17.53 -4.72
C PHE A 49 2.28 16.87 -5.43
N ALA A 50 2.35 15.56 -5.70
CA ALA A 50 1.26 14.87 -6.41
C ALA A 50 -0.05 14.88 -5.62
N THR A 51 -1.17 15.15 -6.31
CA THR A 51 -2.51 15.05 -5.73
C THR A 51 -2.84 13.62 -5.30
N LEU A 52 -3.86 13.44 -4.46
CA LEU A 52 -4.36 12.11 -4.11
C LEU A 52 -5.12 11.49 -5.30
N GLY A 53 -4.91 10.21 -5.55
CA GLY A 53 -5.75 9.43 -6.45
C GLY A 53 -7.04 8.96 -5.75
N ARG A 54 -7.91 8.26 -6.49
CA ARG A 54 -9.23 7.82 -6.00
C ARG A 54 -9.16 7.04 -4.69
N ASP A 55 -8.42 5.94 -4.65
CA ASP A 55 -8.36 5.08 -3.46
C ASP A 55 -7.83 5.85 -2.24
N GLN A 56 -6.80 6.68 -2.42
CA GLN A 56 -6.25 7.50 -1.36
C GLN A 56 -7.29 8.53 -0.87
N GLY A 57 -8.02 9.15 -1.80
CA GLY A 57 -9.11 10.07 -1.47
C GLY A 57 -10.25 9.39 -0.71
N ILE A 58 -10.59 8.16 -1.07
CA ILE A 58 -11.57 7.34 -0.36
C ILE A 58 -11.15 7.12 1.09
N PHE A 59 -9.92 6.63 1.32
CA PHE A 59 -9.43 6.38 2.67
C PHE A 59 -9.25 7.66 3.48
N GLN A 60 -8.88 8.75 2.82
CA GLN A 60 -8.80 10.07 3.44
C GLN A 60 -10.18 10.55 3.91
N TYR A 61 -11.22 10.37 3.08
CA TYR A 61 -12.59 10.66 3.46
C TYR A 61 -13.04 9.80 4.64
N ILE A 62 -12.81 8.49 4.62
CA ILE A 62 -13.20 7.57 5.70
C ILE A 62 -12.53 7.99 7.02
N ALA A 63 -11.21 8.20 6.99
CA ALA A 63 -10.45 8.65 8.15
C ALA A 63 -10.98 9.97 8.72
N TRP A 64 -11.27 10.93 7.85
CA TRP A 64 -11.85 12.22 8.23
C TRP A 64 -13.27 12.05 8.80
N ALA A 65 -14.13 11.27 8.18
CA ALA A 65 -15.50 11.01 8.65
C ALA A 65 -15.50 10.42 10.07
N VAL A 66 -14.55 9.51 10.35
CA VAL A 66 -14.36 8.96 11.71
C VAL A 66 -13.97 10.05 12.72
N THR A 67 -13.16 11.04 12.34
CA THR A 67 -12.86 12.18 13.24
C THR A 67 -14.07 13.07 13.50
N ARG A 68 -15.08 13.02 12.61
CA ARG A 68 -16.34 13.75 12.73
C ARG A 68 -17.46 12.94 13.39
N GLY A 69 -17.11 11.78 13.98
CA GLY A 69 -18.04 10.94 14.74
C GLY A 69 -18.74 9.85 13.94
N ALA A 70 -18.41 9.66 12.66
CA ALA A 70 -18.86 8.49 11.92
C ALA A 70 -18.22 7.21 12.50
N VAL A 71 -18.97 6.13 12.56
CA VAL A 71 -18.50 4.81 12.98
C VAL A 71 -18.08 4.04 11.73
N ASP A 72 -16.79 3.71 11.65
CA ASP A 72 -16.22 2.97 10.52
C ASP A 72 -16.98 1.66 10.28
N TYR A 73 -17.13 1.28 9.03
CA TYR A 73 -17.91 0.14 8.51
C TYR A 73 -19.43 0.20 8.70
N ARG A 74 -19.94 0.95 9.69
CA ARG A 74 -21.39 1.14 9.91
C ARG A 74 -21.95 2.35 9.16
N ASP A 75 -21.25 3.49 9.29
CA ASP A 75 -21.69 4.77 8.71
C ASP A 75 -20.98 5.08 7.40
N VAL A 76 -19.87 4.41 7.14
CA VAL A 76 -19.12 4.41 5.88
C VAL A 76 -18.71 2.97 5.57
N ARG A 77 -19.27 2.40 4.49
CA ARG A 77 -19.00 1.03 4.09
C ARG A 77 -17.75 0.97 3.23
N ASP A 78 -16.83 0.05 3.54
CA ASP A 78 -15.65 -0.23 2.72
C ASP A 78 -15.32 -1.72 2.70
N VAL A 79 -14.87 -2.20 1.53
CA VAL A 79 -14.41 -3.59 1.31
C VAL A 79 -12.97 -3.83 1.76
N ASN A 80 -12.25 -2.79 2.12
CA ASN A 80 -10.85 -2.88 2.55
C ASN A 80 -10.75 -3.10 4.06
N GLY A 81 -9.64 -3.70 4.49
CA GLY A 81 -9.37 -3.88 5.92
C GLY A 81 -8.98 -2.56 6.61
N PRO A 82 -9.14 -2.48 7.95
CA PRO A 82 -9.04 -1.23 8.71
C PRO A 82 -7.64 -0.61 8.75
N LEU A 83 -6.59 -1.34 8.36
CA LEU A 83 -5.20 -0.81 8.44
C LEU A 83 -5.01 0.42 7.53
N ALA A 84 -5.62 0.45 6.34
CA ALA A 84 -5.55 1.62 5.46
C ALA A 84 -6.20 2.85 6.12
N HIS A 85 -7.38 2.67 6.72
CA HIS A 85 -8.09 3.75 7.43
C HIS A 85 -7.27 4.26 8.63
N ILE A 86 -6.62 3.35 9.38
CA ILE A 86 -5.76 3.69 10.52
C ILE A 86 -4.53 4.51 10.07
N VAL A 87 -3.88 4.13 8.95
CA VAL A 87 -2.75 4.89 8.41
C VAL A 87 -3.18 6.27 7.96
N HIS A 88 -4.30 6.38 7.22
CA HIS A 88 -4.84 7.67 6.79
C HIS A 88 -5.28 8.54 7.98
N LEU A 89 -5.86 7.94 9.02
CA LEU A 89 -6.20 8.64 10.26
C LEU A 89 -4.95 9.20 10.97
N ALA A 90 -3.87 8.41 11.02
CA ALA A 90 -2.61 8.87 11.59
C ALA A 90 -2.01 10.01 10.76
N PHE A 91 -2.05 9.92 9.44
CA PHE A 91 -1.55 10.97 8.55
C PHE A 91 -2.40 12.24 8.62
N LEU A 92 -3.72 12.10 8.70
CA LEU A 92 -4.63 13.22 8.92
C LEU A 92 -4.35 13.94 10.25
N PHE A 93 -4.07 13.18 11.31
CA PHE A 93 -3.72 13.74 12.62
C PHE A 93 -2.37 14.49 12.59
N LEU A 94 -1.37 13.97 11.87
CA LEU A 94 -0.02 14.54 11.81
C LEU A 94 0.09 15.68 10.78
N GLY A 95 -0.56 15.55 9.64
CA GLY A 95 -0.43 16.45 8.48
C GLY A 95 -1.64 17.36 8.23
N GLY A 96 -2.78 17.09 8.87
CA GLY A 96 -4.04 17.77 8.55
C GLY A 96 -4.62 17.32 7.22
N ALA A 97 -5.44 18.18 6.61
CA ALA A 97 -6.15 17.91 5.38
C ALA A 97 -5.32 18.19 4.10
N ASP A 98 -4.06 18.55 4.25
CA ASP A 98 -3.18 18.96 3.15
C ASP A 98 -2.60 17.75 2.41
N GLU A 99 -2.81 17.69 1.08
CA GLU A 99 -2.34 16.57 0.23
C GLU A 99 -0.81 16.50 0.13
N HIS A 100 -0.12 17.65 0.10
CA HIS A 100 1.33 17.68 0.06
C HIS A 100 1.92 17.10 1.35
N ARG A 101 1.39 17.49 2.52
CA ARG A 101 1.82 16.92 3.81
C ARG A 101 1.54 15.43 3.90
N PHE A 102 0.41 14.97 3.36
CA PHE A 102 0.13 13.53 3.25
C PHE A 102 1.22 12.81 2.45
N ARG A 103 1.59 13.33 1.27
CA ARG A 103 2.64 12.77 0.42
C ARG A 103 4.01 12.80 1.10
N VAL A 104 4.36 13.91 1.77
CA VAL A 104 5.61 14.01 2.54
C VAL A 104 5.65 12.95 3.66
N LEU A 105 4.55 12.73 4.38
CA LEU A 105 4.46 11.70 5.41
C LEU A 105 4.63 10.29 4.82
N ASP A 106 3.96 9.97 3.73
CA ASP A 106 4.09 8.68 3.05
C ASP A 106 5.54 8.41 2.61
N LEU A 107 6.15 9.36 1.88
CA LEU A 107 7.53 9.24 1.40
C LEU A 107 8.55 9.17 2.55
N THR A 108 8.29 9.87 3.67
CA THR A 108 9.16 9.85 4.85
C THR A 108 9.07 8.51 5.57
N VAL A 109 7.86 8.02 5.85
CA VAL A 109 7.67 6.75 6.55
C VAL A 109 8.20 5.59 5.72
N SER A 110 7.89 5.57 4.41
CA SER A 110 8.45 4.59 3.46
C SER A 110 9.98 4.63 3.47
N GLY A 111 10.55 5.83 3.34
CA GLY A 111 12.01 6.03 3.34
C GLY A 111 12.69 5.57 4.62
N VAL A 112 12.09 5.86 5.78
CA VAL A 112 12.60 5.39 7.09
C VAL A 112 12.54 3.87 7.19
N ALA A 113 11.43 3.24 6.77
CA ALA A 113 11.30 1.78 6.76
C ALA A 113 12.35 1.14 5.86
N PHE A 114 12.57 1.67 4.66
CA PHE A 114 13.55 1.18 3.69
C PHE A 114 14.99 1.34 4.20
N ALA A 115 15.33 2.49 4.76
CA ALA A 115 16.64 2.72 5.38
C ALA A 115 16.89 1.76 6.56
N PHE A 116 15.88 1.52 7.38
CA PHE A 116 15.95 0.59 8.51
C PHE A 116 16.24 -0.85 8.05
N VAL A 117 15.62 -1.30 6.96
CA VAL A 117 15.90 -2.61 6.34
C VAL A 117 17.38 -2.74 6.00
N GLY A 118 17.99 -1.74 5.37
CA GLY A 118 19.42 -1.72 5.06
C GLY A 118 20.30 -1.82 6.30
N GLY A 119 19.97 -1.06 7.34
CA GLY A 119 20.66 -1.12 8.62
C GLY A 119 20.61 -2.51 9.28
N CYS A 120 19.56 -3.28 9.03
CA CYS A 120 19.42 -4.68 9.49
C CYS A 120 20.22 -5.65 8.62
N LEU A 121 20.15 -5.52 7.28
CA LEU A 121 20.79 -6.43 6.31
C LEU A 121 22.31 -6.42 6.42
N HIS A 122 22.90 -5.28 6.72
CA HIS A 122 24.34 -5.12 6.87
C HIS A 122 24.97 -6.14 7.86
N GLY A 123 24.24 -6.64 8.85
CA GLY A 123 24.74 -7.59 9.86
C GLY A 123 24.66 -9.07 9.48
N LEU A 124 24.22 -9.40 8.27
CA LEU A 124 23.86 -10.78 7.88
C LEU A 124 24.99 -11.81 7.90
N GLY A 125 26.25 -11.40 7.82
CA GLY A 125 27.37 -12.32 7.75
C GLY A 125 28.60 -11.94 8.58
N SER A 126 28.66 -10.76 9.18
CA SER A 126 29.84 -10.29 9.88
C SER A 126 29.91 -10.76 11.34
N PRO A 127 30.99 -11.45 11.76
CA PRO A 127 31.24 -11.76 13.16
C PRO A 127 31.70 -10.53 13.96
N VAL A 128 32.05 -9.41 13.32
CA VAL A 128 32.52 -8.17 13.93
C VAL A 128 31.35 -7.19 14.07
N ARG A 129 31.34 -6.41 15.16
CA ARG A 129 30.37 -5.30 15.27
C ARG A 129 30.67 -4.30 14.16
N PRO A 130 29.68 -4.00 13.30
CA PRO A 130 29.88 -3.04 12.23
C PRO A 130 30.11 -1.64 12.78
N ALA A 131 30.94 -0.87 12.10
CA ALA A 131 31.04 0.55 12.35
C ALA A 131 29.69 1.23 12.06
N ILE A 132 29.35 2.26 12.80
CA ILE A 132 28.11 3.02 12.58
C ILE A 132 28.02 3.54 11.14
N LEU A 133 29.15 3.94 10.56
CA LEU A 133 29.27 4.39 9.18
C LEU A 133 28.83 3.31 8.18
N GLU A 134 29.22 2.06 8.41
CA GLU A 134 28.83 0.94 7.53
C GLU A 134 27.31 0.73 7.56
N ARG A 135 26.68 0.83 8.75
CA ARG A 135 25.21 0.76 8.86
C ARG A 135 24.50 1.90 8.12
N LEU A 136 25.03 3.13 8.25
CA LEU A 136 24.46 4.29 7.58
C LEU A 136 24.55 4.17 6.06
N VAL A 137 25.66 3.68 5.55
CA VAL A 137 25.85 3.49 4.10
C VAL A 137 24.92 2.37 3.57
N TRP A 138 24.72 1.28 4.31
CA TRP A 138 23.75 0.27 3.97
C TRP A 138 22.29 0.77 4.06
N ALA A 139 22.00 1.61 5.06
CA ALA A 139 20.70 2.28 5.17
C ALA A 139 20.44 3.17 3.95
N LEU A 140 21.44 3.95 3.52
CA LEU A 140 21.36 4.77 2.30
C LEU A 140 21.14 3.90 1.04
N ALA A 141 21.90 2.81 0.88
CA ALA A 141 21.78 1.93 -0.26
C ALA A 141 20.38 1.28 -0.35
N ALA A 142 19.84 0.82 0.77
CA ALA A 142 18.50 0.25 0.81
C ALA A 142 17.42 1.33 0.59
N TRP A 143 17.58 2.50 1.18
CA TRP A 143 16.69 3.63 0.93
C TRP A 143 16.63 3.97 -0.56
N VAL A 144 17.77 4.13 -1.23
CA VAL A 144 17.82 4.46 -2.66
C VAL A 144 17.21 3.34 -3.50
N THR A 145 17.56 2.07 -3.22
CA THR A 145 17.12 0.93 -4.03
C THR A 145 15.61 0.67 -3.88
N LEU A 146 15.09 0.71 -2.63
CA LEU A 146 13.67 0.46 -2.35
C LEU A 146 12.79 1.67 -2.66
N SER A 147 13.26 2.91 -2.43
CA SER A 147 12.55 4.11 -2.88
C SER A 147 12.54 4.21 -4.41
N GLY A 148 13.64 3.79 -5.07
CA GLY A 148 13.69 3.76 -6.53
C GLY A 148 12.58 2.89 -7.12
N GLN A 149 12.38 1.65 -6.63
CA GLN A 149 11.28 0.82 -7.12
C GLN A 149 9.90 1.41 -6.77
N TYR A 150 9.75 2.03 -5.58
CA TYR A 150 8.50 2.67 -5.14
C TYR A 150 8.11 3.84 -6.05
N LEU A 151 9.06 4.66 -6.45
CA LEU A 151 8.85 5.84 -7.30
C LEU A 151 8.74 5.51 -8.81
N LEU A 152 8.72 4.23 -9.21
CA LEU A 152 8.33 3.80 -10.55
C LEU A 152 6.80 3.74 -10.74
N TYR A 153 6.05 3.75 -9.67
CA TYR A 153 4.59 3.80 -9.69
C TYR A 153 4.11 5.25 -9.88
N ILE A 154 2.98 5.43 -10.59
CA ILE A 154 2.39 6.76 -10.79
C ILE A 154 1.79 7.30 -9.48
N PHE A 155 1.37 8.58 -9.48
CA PHE A 155 0.73 9.22 -8.32
C PHE A 155 -0.46 8.44 -7.76
N TRP A 156 -1.12 7.70 -8.64
CA TRP A 156 -2.28 6.87 -8.35
C TRP A 156 -1.94 5.62 -7.54
N ASP A 157 -0.78 5.03 -7.79
CA ASP A 157 -0.36 3.75 -7.25
C ASP A 157 0.61 3.87 -6.06
N ILE A 158 1.27 5.04 -5.85
CA ILE A 158 2.03 5.31 -4.60
C ILE A 158 1.07 5.66 -3.46
N ALA A 159 1.49 5.51 -2.22
CA ALA A 159 0.65 5.69 -1.01
C ALA A 159 -0.65 4.86 -1.04
N GLN A 160 -0.57 3.69 -1.65
CA GLN A 160 -1.63 2.70 -1.67
C GLN A 160 -1.51 1.74 -0.47
N ARG A 161 -2.56 0.98 -0.24
CA ARG A 161 -2.65 -0.01 0.85
C ARG A 161 -1.44 -0.93 0.89
N GLU A 162 -1.07 -1.50 -0.26
CA GLU A 162 0.02 -2.45 -0.38
C GLU A 162 1.36 -1.83 -0.02
N SER A 163 1.59 -0.57 -0.38
CA SER A 163 2.83 0.12 -0.01
C SER A 163 2.93 0.33 1.50
N PHE A 164 1.81 0.61 2.18
CA PHE A 164 1.78 0.69 3.64
C PHE A 164 2.08 -0.65 4.30
N TYR A 165 1.54 -1.74 3.74
CA TYR A 165 1.77 -3.08 4.27
C TYR A 165 3.23 -3.51 4.10
N ASP A 166 3.90 -3.04 3.04
CA ASP A 166 5.31 -3.31 2.79
C ASP A 166 6.22 -2.72 3.89
N TRP A 167 5.86 -1.60 4.51
CA TRP A 167 6.64 -1.08 5.65
C TRP A 167 6.76 -2.11 6.76
N PHE A 168 5.65 -2.74 7.11
CA PHE A 168 5.59 -3.76 8.16
C PHE A 168 6.25 -5.06 7.71
N MET A 169 5.94 -5.53 6.50
CA MET A 169 6.48 -6.77 5.93
C MET A 169 8.01 -6.72 5.84
N LEU A 170 8.57 -5.72 5.15
CA LEU A 170 10.01 -5.60 4.96
C LEU A 170 10.75 -5.44 6.29
N THR A 171 10.22 -4.59 7.17
CA THR A 171 10.79 -4.39 8.51
C THR A 171 10.75 -5.67 9.35
N SER A 172 9.63 -6.40 9.32
CA SER A 172 9.47 -7.68 10.01
C SER A 172 10.48 -8.72 9.53
N VAL A 173 10.64 -8.88 8.20
CA VAL A 173 11.60 -9.81 7.59
C VAL A 173 13.04 -9.43 7.95
N ALA A 174 13.39 -8.16 7.87
CA ALA A 174 14.73 -7.68 8.21
C ALA A 174 15.06 -7.91 9.70
N LEU A 175 14.12 -7.61 10.60
CA LEU A 175 14.26 -7.88 12.03
C LEU A 175 14.34 -9.38 12.34
N GLN A 176 13.60 -10.22 11.61
CA GLN A 176 13.69 -11.67 11.76
C GLN A 176 15.11 -12.17 11.49
N LEU A 177 15.75 -11.71 10.42
CA LEU A 177 17.13 -12.07 10.10
C LEU A 177 18.10 -11.68 11.23
N VAL A 178 17.89 -10.51 11.83
CA VAL A 178 18.66 -10.06 13.01
C VAL A 178 18.36 -10.92 14.23
N ALA A 179 17.10 -11.26 14.48
CA ALA A 179 16.70 -12.10 15.63
C ALA A 179 17.25 -13.51 15.52
N GLN A 180 17.27 -14.10 14.33
CA GLN A 180 17.80 -15.44 14.05
C GLN A 180 19.35 -15.48 14.00
N ALA A 181 20.04 -14.35 13.96
CA ALA A 181 21.50 -14.34 14.00
C ALA A 181 22.03 -14.96 15.31
N PRO A 182 23.17 -15.70 15.27
CA PRO A 182 23.77 -16.31 16.45
C PRO A 182 23.99 -15.30 17.58
N ALA A 183 23.85 -15.72 18.83
CA ALA A 183 24.13 -14.88 19.99
C ALA A 183 25.63 -14.64 20.13
N ARG A 184 26.01 -13.41 20.45
CA ARG A 184 27.41 -13.02 20.67
C ARG A 184 27.80 -12.99 22.14
N THR A 185 26.82 -12.98 23.04
CA THR A 185 27.02 -12.88 24.51
C THR A 185 26.07 -13.79 25.25
N LEU A 186 26.54 -14.31 26.39
CA LEU A 186 25.70 -15.02 27.37
C LEU A 186 24.54 -14.09 27.80
N GLY A 187 23.30 -14.60 27.78
CA GLY A 187 22.11 -13.81 28.15
C GLY A 187 21.44 -13.03 27.00
N ALA A 188 22.02 -12.99 25.80
CA ALA A 188 21.41 -12.32 24.63
C ALA A 188 20.06 -12.90 24.19
N TRP A 189 19.70 -14.11 24.66
CA TRP A 189 18.46 -14.80 24.29
C TRP A 189 17.20 -14.00 24.64
N ARG A 190 17.17 -13.28 25.78
CA ARG A 190 16.02 -12.43 26.16
C ARG A 190 15.79 -11.29 25.18
N ALA A 191 16.87 -10.62 24.77
CA ALA A 191 16.80 -9.56 23.77
C ALA A 191 16.33 -10.11 22.41
N LYS A 192 16.82 -11.30 22.02
CA LYS A 192 16.40 -11.98 20.80
C LYS A 192 14.92 -12.41 20.85
N ALA A 193 14.43 -12.89 22.00
CA ALA A 193 13.03 -13.24 22.20
C ALA A 193 12.13 -12.01 22.11
N ARG A 194 12.49 -10.88 22.73
CA ARG A 194 11.74 -9.63 22.59
C ARG A 194 11.71 -9.15 21.13
N LEU A 195 12.85 -9.21 20.44
CA LEU A 195 12.93 -8.85 19.04
C LEU A 195 12.02 -9.76 18.18
N MET A 196 12.01 -11.08 18.47
CA MET A 196 11.14 -12.04 17.78
C MET A 196 9.64 -11.76 18.03
N ALA A 197 9.28 -11.27 19.23
CA ALA A 197 7.91 -10.83 19.49
C ALA A 197 7.55 -9.60 18.64
N VAL A 198 8.47 -8.63 18.50
CA VAL A 198 8.26 -7.49 17.58
C VAL A 198 8.11 -7.95 16.13
N VAL A 199 8.93 -8.93 15.69
CA VAL A 199 8.79 -9.56 14.36
C VAL A 199 7.38 -10.13 14.16
N GLY A 200 6.88 -10.90 15.11
CA GLY A 200 5.53 -11.46 15.06
C GLY A 200 4.43 -10.39 15.03
N ALA A 201 4.59 -9.34 15.83
CA ALA A 201 3.67 -8.21 15.82
C ALA A 201 3.60 -7.55 14.44
N LEU A 202 4.76 -7.15 13.88
CA LEU A 202 4.83 -6.52 12.56
C LEU A 202 4.36 -7.44 11.43
N SER A 203 4.55 -8.75 11.55
CA SER A 203 4.09 -9.75 10.57
C SER A 203 2.56 -9.84 10.47
N VAL A 204 1.86 -9.65 11.59
CA VAL A 204 0.40 -9.78 11.68
C VAL A 204 -0.32 -8.47 11.28
N VAL A 205 0.30 -7.31 11.50
CA VAL A 205 -0.32 -6.01 11.19
C VAL A 205 -0.91 -5.94 9.77
N PRO A 206 -0.21 -6.34 8.69
CA PRO A 206 -0.75 -6.28 7.32
C PRO A 206 -2.00 -7.16 7.09
N TRP A 207 -2.28 -8.18 7.93
CA TRP A 207 -3.50 -9.00 7.79
C TRP A 207 -4.77 -8.17 7.94
N PHE A 208 -4.70 -7.12 8.78
CA PHE A 208 -5.79 -6.18 8.99
C PHE A 208 -5.98 -5.20 7.82
N GLY A 209 -5.09 -5.25 6.85
CA GLY A 209 -5.27 -4.59 5.56
C GLY A 209 -5.74 -5.57 4.50
N LYS A 210 -5.00 -6.66 4.32
CA LYS A 210 -5.30 -7.74 3.37
C LYS A 210 -4.94 -9.10 3.96
N PRO A 211 -5.90 -10.03 4.11
CA PRO A 211 -5.64 -11.37 4.65
C PRO A 211 -4.58 -12.16 3.87
N THR A 212 -4.39 -11.89 2.57
CA THR A 212 -3.36 -12.54 1.74
C THR A 212 -1.94 -12.32 2.24
N TYR A 213 -1.68 -11.28 3.05
CA TYR A 213 -0.39 -11.06 3.70
C TYR A 213 -0.04 -12.12 4.75
N ALA A 214 -0.98 -12.97 5.15
CA ALA A 214 -0.69 -14.18 5.95
C ALA A 214 0.33 -15.10 5.27
N LEU A 215 0.45 -15.09 3.94
CA LEU A 215 1.46 -15.84 3.20
C LEU A 215 2.90 -15.45 3.61
N PHE A 216 3.14 -14.15 3.85
CA PHE A 216 4.45 -13.68 4.32
C PHE A 216 4.74 -14.19 5.75
N THR A 217 3.74 -14.24 6.60
CA THR A 217 3.86 -14.83 7.94
C THR A 217 4.17 -16.33 7.86
N LEU A 218 3.54 -17.05 6.95
CA LEU A 218 3.85 -18.46 6.72
C LEU A 218 5.30 -18.65 6.23
N ALA A 219 5.80 -17.79 5.34
CA ALA A 219 7.20 -17.80 4.91
C ALA A 219 8.16 -17.56 6.09
N GLN A 220 7.82 -16.62 6.97
CA GLN A 220 8.60 -16.34 8.19
C GLN A 220 8.61 -17.54 9.15
N LEU A 221 7.46 -18.16 9.38
CA LEU A 221 7.35 -19.37 10.21
C LEU A 221 8.11 -20.54 9.60
N ALA A 222 8.06 -20.72 8.28
CA ALA A 222 8.83 -21.76 7.58
C ALA A 222 10.35 -21.56 7.78
N ALA A 223 10.84 -20.32 7.66
CA ALA A 223 12.24 -20.01 7.92
C ALA A 223 12.64 -20.27 9.39
N LEU A 224 11.77 -19.96 10.35
CA LEU A 224 11.99 -20.27 11.77
C LEU A 224 12.03 -21.77 12.04
N ALA A 225 11.18 -22.55 11.36
CA ALA A 225 11.09 -23.99 11.54
C ALA A 225 12.34 -24.75 11.06
N VAL A 226 13.00 -24.26 9.99
CA VAL A 226 14.16 -24.94 9.38
C VAL A 226 15.51 -24.42 9.88
N ASP A 227 15.57 -23.22 10.47
CA ASP A 227 16.83 -22.66 10.95
C ASP A 227 17.28 -23.32 12.26
N THR A 228 18.50 -23.87 12.26
CA THR A 228 19.12 -24.53 13.41
C THR A 228 20.24 -23.72 14.06
N GLY A 229 20.60 -22.56 13.46
CA GLY A 229 21.69 -21.71 13.90
C GLY A 229 21.28 -20.58 14.85
N MET A 230 20.04 -20.57 15.32
CA MET A 230 19.50 -19.50 16.16
C MET A 230 20.04 -19.54 17.60
N ALA A 231 20.11 -18.36 18.22
CA ALA A 231 20.36 -18.22 19.65
C ALA A 231 19.18 -18.66 20.54
N LEU A 232 17.99 -18.75 19.97
CA LEU A 232 16.75 -19.23 20.60
C LEU A 232 16.50 -20.67 20.21
N THR A 233 15.91 -21.47 21.12
CA THR A 233 15.28 -22.73 20.69
C THR A 233 14.11 -22.41 19.75
N ARG A 234 13.78 -23.34 18.85
CA ARG A 234 12.62 -23.18 17.94
C ARG A 234 11.33 -22.86 18.72
N ARG A 235 11.10 -23.55 19.83
CA ARG A 235 9.92 -23.32 20.68
C ARG A 235 9.88 -21.88 21.22
N GLN A 236 11.03 -21.39 21.73
CA GLN A 236 11.11 -20.01 22.22
C GLN A 236 10.88 -18.98 21.10
N ALA A 237 11.46 -19.22 19.91
CA ALA A 237 11.28 -18.32 18.77
C ALA A 237 9.82 -18.28 18.31
N LEU A 238 9.20 -19.45 18.12
CA LEU A 238 7.79 -19.56 17.71
C LEU A 238 6.84 -18.99 18.75
N SER A 239 7.07 -19.28 20.05
CA SER A 239 6.23 -18.74 21.13
C SER A 239 6.34 -17.21 21.22
N ALA A 240 7.54 -16.66 21.10
CA ALA A 240 7.74 -15.20 21.12
C ALA A 240 7.08 -14.54 19.89
N PHE A 241 7.25 -15.13 18.71
CA PHE A 241 6.60 -14.67 17.47
C PHE A 241 5.07 -14.67 17.62
N ALA A 242 4.50 -15.80 18.05
CA ALA A 242 3.05 -15.94 18.24
C ALA A 242 2.51 -14.96 19.30
N ALA A 243 3.22 -14.78 20.42
CA ALA A 243 2.82 -13.82 21.45
C ALA A 243 2.79 -12.38 20.92
N GLY A 244 3.82 -11.98 20.17
CA GLY A 244 3.84 -10.65 19.53
C GLY A 244 2.71 -10.47 18.52
N GLY A 245 2.47 -11.46 17.68
CA GLY A 245 1.35 -11.45 16.72
C GLY A 245 0.00 -11.37 17.41
N ALA A 246 -0.22 -12.13 18.49
CA ALA A 246 -1.45 -12.07 19.26
C ALA A 246 -1.70 -10.69 19.90
N VAL A 247 -0.65 -10.05 20.46
CA VAL A 247 -0.75 -8.70 21.02
C VAL A 247 -1.10 -7.68 19.94
N ALA A 248 -0.47 -7.74 18.76
CA ALA A 248 -0.78 -6.84 17.65
C ALA A 248 -2.22 -7.05 17.14
N ALA A 249 -2.66 -8.31 16.99
CA ALA A 249 -4.02 -8.62 16.58
C ALA A 249 -5.04 -8.08 17.59
N ALA A 250 -4.83 -8.30 18.89
CA ALA A 250 -5.70 -7.81 19.94
C ALA A 250 -5.78 -6.26 19.95
N ALA A 251 -4.62 -5.59 19.78
CA ALA A 251 -4.57 -4.13 19.73
C ALA A 251 -5.32 -3.56 18.52
N LEU A 252 -5.15 -4.16 17.32
CA LEU A 252 -5.82 -3.72 16.10
C LEU A 252 -7.33 -4.00 16.14
N LEU A 253 -7.75 -5.17 16.67
CA LEU A 253 -9.18 -5.46 16.89
C LEU A 253 -9.79 -4.46 17.87
N SER A 254 -9.11 -4.15 18.98
CA SER A 254 -9.56 -3.17 19.95
C SER A 254 -9.68 -1.77 19.34
N LEU A 255 -8.70 -1.36 18.53
CA LEU A 255 -8.72 -0.06 17.84
C LEU A 255 -9.86 0.00 16.81
N THR A 256 -10.04 -1.08 16.02
CA THR A 256 -11.13 -1.19 15.05
C THR A 256 -12.50 -1.15 15.76
N GLY A 257 -12.65 -1.86 16.89
CA GLY A 257 -13.90 -1.84 17.66
C GLY A 257 -14.16 -0.51 18.40
N TRP A 258 -13.11 0.24 18.75
CA TRP A 258 -13.25 1.55 19.36
C TRP A 258 -13.72 2.63 18.38
N ARG A 259 -13.29 2.57 17.12
CA ARG A 259 -13.58 3.56 16.08
C ARG A 259 -14.62 3.09 15.07
N GLY A 260 -14.91 1.79 15.02
CA GLY A 260 -15.78 1.15 14.05
C GLY A 260 -16.71 0.10 14.64
N ASP A 261 -17.47 -0.52 13.74
CA ASP A 261 -18.36 -1.63 14.04
C ASP A 261 -17.73 -2.95 13.57
N LEU A 262 -17.28 -3.77 14.54
CA LEU A 262 -16.65 -5.06 14.26
C LEU A 262 -17.59 -6.07 13.59
N LEU A 263 -18.90 -6.01 13.89
CA LEU A 263 -19.87 -6.92 13.25
C LEU A 263 -20.10 -6.52 11.80
N ALA A 264 -20.24 -5.22 11.54
CA ALA A 264 -20.34 -4.70 10.18
C ALA A 264 -19.06 -5.02 9.37
N PHE A 265 -17.89 -4.77 9.95
CA PHE A 265 -16.60 -5.17 9.36
C PHE A 265 -16.55 -6.67 9.04
N ALA A 266 -16.88 -7.53 10.00
CA ALA A 266 -16.86 -8.97 9.81
C ALA A 266 -17.84 -9.42 8.72
N ARG A 267 -19.06 -8.83 8.68
CA ARG A 267 -20.05 -9.10 7.63
C ARG A 267 -19.51 -8.72 6.25
N ILE A 268 -18.95 -7.52 6.12
CA ILE A 268 -18.38 -7.06 4.85
C ILE A 268 -17.27 -8.00 4.40
N GLN A 269 -16.29 -8.28 5.27
CA GLN A 269 -15.09 -9.04 4.91
C GLN A 269 -15.37 -10.53 4.65
N PHE A 270 -16.24 -11.16 5.42
CA PHE A 270 -16.44 -12.61 5.37
C PHE A 270 -17.74 -13.04 4.67
N VAL A 271 -18.66 -12.11 4.39
CA VAL A 271 -19.92 -12.42 3.71
C VAL A 271 -20.01 -11.69 2.38
N ASP A 272 -19.92 -10.35 2.36
CA ASP A 272 -20.21 -9.55 1.17
C ASP A 272 -19.06 -9.57 0.16
N VAL A 273 -17.80 -9.42 0.62
CA VAL A 273 -16.61 -9.51 -0.26
C VAL A 273 -16.52 -10.87 -0.96
N PRO A 274 -16.63 -12.02 -0.26
CA PRO A 274 -16.66 -13.32 -0.93
C PRO A 274 -17.89 -13.57 -1.80
N ALA A 275 -19.03 -12.94 -1.49
CA ALA A 275 -20.26 -13.16 -2.23
C ALA A 275 -20.36 -12.31 -3.51
N MET A 276 -19.79 -11.10 -3.51
CA MET A 276 -20.00 -10.12 -4.56
C MET A 276 -18.68 -9.56 -5.11
N TYR A 277 -17.85 -8.94 -4.28
CA TYR A 277 -16.65 -8.23 -4.73
C TYR A 277 -15.62 -9.14 -5.42
N ARG A 278 -15.51 -10.41 -5.05
CA ARG A 278 -14.59 -11.36 -5.73
C ARG A 278 -14.88 -11.51 -7.22
N PHE A 279 -16.13 -11.34 -7.65
CA PHE A 279 -16.55 -11.46 -9.04
C PHE A 279 -16.34 -10.19 -9.87
N ILE A 280 -16.09 -9.04 -9.24
CA ILE A 280 -15.80 -7.80 -9.94
C ILE A 280 -14.41 -7.92 -10.61
N TRP A 281 -14.35 -7.93 -11.94
CA TRP A 281 -13.16 -7.96 -12.79
C TRP A 281 -12.08 -9.01 -12.44
N PRO A 282 -12.42 -10.25 -12.14
CA PRO A 282 -11.41 -11.26 -11.87
C PRO A 282 -10.67 -11.65 -13.15
N ARG A 283 -9.34 -11.68 -13.08
CA ARG A 283 -8.44 -12.08 -14.16
C ARG A 283 -7.96 -13.50 -13.95
N SER A 284 -7.75 -14.26 -15.06
CA SER A 284 -7.07 -15.54 -15.02
C SER A 284 -5.59 -15.37 -14.69
N VAL A 285 -4.94 -16.47 -14.26
CA VAL A 285 -3.50 -16.46 -13.96
C VAL A 285 -2.68 -16.07 -15.20
N SER A 286 -3.04 -16.53 -16.39
CA SER A 286 -2.36 -16.17 -17.64
C SER A 286 -2.44 -14.65 -17.88
N GLN A 287 -3.63 -14.06 -17.77
CA GLN A 287 -3.80 -12.62 -17.93
C GLN A 287 -3.04 -11.80 -16.88
N LEU A 288 -2.97 -12.27 -15.63
CA LEU A 288 -2.16 -11.62 -14.60
C LEU A 288 -0.68 -11.62 -14.96
N LEU A 289 -0.16 -12.74 -15.49
CA LEU A 289 1.24 -12.87 -15.89
C LEU A 289 1.59 -12.17 -17.21
N GLU A 290 0.61 -11.70 -17.97
CA GLU A 290 0.79 -10.87 -19.16
C GLU A 290 0.91 -9.36 -18.80
N LEU A 291 0.49 -8.94 -17.61
CA LEU A 291 0.58 -7.55 -17.18
C LEU A 291 2.05 -7.14 -16.97
N PRO A 292 2.56 -6.08 -17.64
CA PRO A 292 3.98 -5.71 -17.59
C PRO A 292 4.53 -5.51 -16.16
N TRP A 293 3.73 -4.92 -15.28
CA TRP A 293 4.10 -4.67 -13.88
C TRP A 293 4.09 -5.92 -12.99
N ILE A 294 3.58 -7.05 -13.49
CA ILE A 294 3.62 -8.36 -12.84
C ILE A 294 4.60 -9.28 -13.54
N ALA A 295 4.58 -9.35 -14.88
CA ALA A 295 5.38 -10.26 -15.68
C ALA A 295 6.89 -10.12 -15.40
N ALA A 296 7.43 -8.93 -15.59
CA ALA A 296 8.86 -8.70 -15.43
C ALA A 296 9.34 -8.94 -13.98
N PRO A 297 8.69 -8.39 -12.92
CA PRO A 297 9.08 -8.70 -11.55
C PRO A 297 8.95 -10.19 -11.20
N SER A 298 7.97 -10.92 -11.78
CA SER A 298 7.79 -12.36 -11.53
C SER A 298 8.97 -13.20 -12.01
N TRP A 299 9.56 -12.87 -13.17
CA TRP A 299 10.78 -13.51 -13.66
C TRP A 299 11.94 -13.30 -12.69
N TRP A 300 12.16 -12.08 -12.23
CA TRP A 300 13.20 -11.75 -11.27
C TRP A 300 12.96 -12.41 -9.91
N ALA A 301 11.72 -12.47 -9.47
CA ALA A 301 11.31 -13.18 -8.27
C ALA A 301 11.65 -14.68 -8.34
N GLY A 302 11.29 -15.32 -9.46
CA GLY A 302 11.59 -16.74 -9.70
C GLY A 302 13.10 -17.01 -9.75
N ALA A 303 13.84 -16.23 -10.53
CA ALA A 303 15.30 -16.37 -10.67
C ALA A 303 16.03 -16.12 -9.33
N GLY A 304 15.69 -15.03 -8.63
CA GLY A 304 16.26 -14.69 -7.32
C GLY A 304 15.97 -15.78 -6.30
N SER A 305 14.71 -16.21 -6.21
CA SER A 305 14.31 -17.30 -5.28
C SER A 305 15.05 -18.60 -5.58
N ALA A 306 15.19 -18.98 -6.83
CA ALA A 306 15.95 -20.18 -7.23
C ALA A 306 17.43 -20.09 -6.80
N ILE A 307 18.08 -18.94 -7.00
CA ILE A 307 19.46 -18.69 -6.56
C ILE A 307 19.57 -18.85 -5.04
N PHE A 308 18.70 -18.21 -4.27
CA PHE A 308 18.72 -18.31 -2.80
C PHE A 308 18.49 -19.74 -2.32
N LEU A 309 17.47 -20.43 -2.86
CA LEU A 309 17.16 -21.83 -2.51
C LEU A 309 18.32 -22.76 -2.85
N MET A 310 18.93 -22.60 -4.02
CA MET A 310 20.12 -23.36 -4.43
C MET A 310 21.30 -23.14 -3.47
N LEU A 311 21.60 -21.89 -3.12
CA LEU A 311 22.69 -21.57 -2.20
C LEU A 311 22.44 -22.12 -0.79
N ILE A 312 21.19 -22.12 -0.33
CA ILE A 312 20.79 -22.74 0.93
C ILE A 312 20.94 -24.24 0.87
N ALA A 313 20.46 -24.90 -0.19
CA ALA A 313 20.55 -26.34 -0.38
C ALA A 313 22.01 -26.83 -0.44
N LEU A 314 22.89 -26.06 -1.08
CA LEU A 314 24.33 -26.31 -1.14
C LEU A 314 25.07 -25.99 0.19
N GLY A 315 24.37 -25.52 1.22
CA GLY A 315 24.97 -25.13 2.50
C GLY A 315 25.88 -23.88 2.42
N LYS A 316 25.80 -23.12 1.33
CA LYS A 316 26.60 -21.91 1.12
C LYS A 316 25.95 -20.68 1.75
N MET A 317 24.64 -20.72 2.00
CA MET A 317 23.86 -19.65 2.58
C MET A 317 23.10 -20.17 3.83
N PRO A 318 23.00 -19.40 4.93
CA PRO A 318 22.32 -19.85 6.13
C PRO A 318 20.80 -20.03 5.89
N LYS A 319 20.20 -21.04 6.52
CA LYS A 319 18.79 -21.41 6.35
C LYS A 319 17.81 -20.29 6.69
N ARG A 320 18.17 -19.33 7.56
CA ARG A 320 17.36 -18.16 7.87
C ARG A 320 17.07 -17.29 6.63
N MET A 321 17.91 -17.35 5.58
CA MET A 321 17.70 -16.64 4.33
C MET A 321 16.54 -17.21 3.49
N LEU A 322 15.94 -18.33 3.91
CA LEU A 322 14.75 -18.89 3.29
C LEU A 322 13.62 -17.87 3.22
N VAL A 323 13.46 -17.02 4.24
CA VAL A 323 12.44 -15.95 4.22
C VAL A 323 12.64 -15.00 3.04
N ILE A 324 13.87 -14.64 2.71
CA ILE A 324 14.20 -13.77 1.56
C ILE A 324 13.83 -14.46 0.23
N ALA A 325 14.09 -15.77 0.12
CA ALA A 325 13.70 -16.54 -1.06
C ALA A 325 12.18 -16.59 -1.25
N LEU A 326 11.41 -16.66 -0.15
CA LEU A 326 9.97 -16.88 -0.19
C LEU A 326 9.15 -15.59 -0.32
N VAL A 327 9.66 -14.43 0.14
CA VAL A 327 8.91 -13.15 0.13
C VAL A 327 8.32 -12.82 -1.25
N PRO A 328 9.07 -12.73 -2.36
CA PRO A 328 8.48 -12.36 -3.65
C PRO A 328 7.56 -13.47 -4.20
N LEU A 329 7.79 -14.73 -3.86
CA LEU A 329 6.89 -15.84 -4.24
C LEU A 329 5.54 -15.73 -3.51
N CYS A 330 5.56 -15.35 -2.22
CA CYS A 330 4.34 -15.07 -1.44
C CYS A 330 3.59 -13.86 -2.00
N ALA A 331 4.31 -12.83 -2.45
CA ALA A 331 3.70 -11.67 -3.11
C ALA A 331 2.99 -12.08 -4.41
N LEU A 332 3.66 -12.85 -5.26
CA LEU A 332 3.06 -13.37 -6.50
C LEU A 332 1.84 -14.26 -6.20
N ALA A 333 1.94 -15.15 -5.22
CA ALA A 333 0.79 -15.96 -4.79
C ALA A 333 -0.36 -15.07 -4.28
N GLY A 334 -0.06 -14.00 -3.55
CA GLY A 334 -1.04 -13.01 -3.09
C GLY A 334 -1.75 -12.29 -4.25
N ILE A 335 -1.03 -11.93 -5.32
CA ILE A 335 -1.59 -11.34 -6.54
C ILE A 335 -2.54 -12.32 -7.23
N VAL A 336 -2.12 -13.58 -7.37
CA VAL A 336 -2.95 -14.64 -7.98
C VAL A 336 -4.23 -14.88 -7.16
N LEU A 337 -4.13 -14.95 -5.83
CA LEU A 337 -5.30 -15.14 -4.96
C LEU A 337 -6.29 -13.96 -5.02
N GLN A 338 -5.80 -12.75 -5.22
CA GLN A 338 -6.66 -11.57 -5.39
C GLN A 338 -7.32 -11.50 -6.77
N ALA A 339 -6.68 -12.06 -7.80
CA ALA A 339 -7.14 -12.12 -9.18
C ALA A 339 -7.50 -10.77 -9.84
N LYS A 340 -7.02 -9.63 -9.32
CA LYS A 340 -7.37 -8.27 -9.84
C LYS A 340 -6.28 -7.69 -10.74
N GLY A 341 -5.01 -7.79 -10.35
CA GLY A 341 -3.87 -7.36 -11.15
C GLY A 341 -3.74 -5.84 -11.34
N PHE A 342 -4.22 -5.03 -10.39
CA PHE A 342 -3.94 -3.59 -10.41
C PHE A 342 -2.44 -3.33 -10.20
N PRO A 343 -1.86 -2.23 -10.74
CA PRO A 343 -0.43 -1.97 -10.63
C PRO A 343 0.07 -1.97 -9.18
N TYR A 344 -0.64 -1.32 -8.26
CA TYR A 344 -0.27 -1.26 -6.84
C TYR A 344 -0.27 -2.63 -6.13
N HIS A 345 -0.95 -3.67 -6.66
CA HIS A 345 -0.84 -5.03 -6.13
C HIS A 345 0.57 -5.62 -6.29
N ALA A 346 1.38 -5.06 -7.19
CA ALA A 346 2.75 -5.52 -7.42
C ALA A 346 3.77 -4.91 -6.43
N HIS A 347 3.40 -3.96 -5.57
CA HIS A 347 4.31 -3.38 -4.57
C HIS A 347 5.08 -4.43 -3.76
N PRO A 348 4.45 -5.43 -3.09
CA PRO A 348 5.19 -6.42 -2.32
C PRO A 348 6.06 -7.33 -3.19
N LEU A 349 5.70 -7.55 -4.47
CA LEU A 349 6.49 -8.34 -5.41
C LEU A 349 7.77 -7.59 -5.80
N THR A 350 7.66 -6.34 -6.22
CA THR A 350 8.79 -5.49 -6.61
C THR A 350 9.70 -5.19 -5.43
N ALA A 351 9.13 -4.86 -4.27
CA ALA A 351 9.89 -4.67 -3.03
C ALA A 351 10.63 -5.95 -2.60
N GLY A 352 9.99 -7.11 -2.73
CA GLY A 352 10.59 -8.42 -2.45
C GLY A 352 11.77 -8.74 -3.36
N VAL A 353 11.69 -8.45 -4.67
CA VAL A 353 12.80 -8.61 -5.64
C VAL A 353 13.98 -7.72 -5.26
N HIS A 354 13.73 -6.45 -4.92
CA HIS A 354 14.79 -5.53 -4.52
C HIS A 354 15.40 -5.90 -3.16
N LEU A 355 14.60 -6.44 -2.25
CA LEU A 355 15.09 -7.03 -0.99
C LEU A 355 16.02 -8.21 -1.25
N GLN A 356 15.70 -9.11 -2.22
CA GLN A 356 16.59 -10.20 -2.63
C GLN A 356 17.91 -9.66 -3.18
N ALA A 357 17.86 -8.64 -4.04
CA ALA A 357 19.06 -8.02 -4.61
C ALA A 357 19.97 -7.43 -3.51
N LEU A 358 19.41 -6.65 -2.58
CA LEU A 358 20.13 -6.11 -1.42
C LEU A 358 20.72 -7.21 -0.53
N ALA A 359 19.94 -8.23 -0.22
CA ALA A 359 20.37 -9.35 0.62
C ALA A 359 21.49 -10.18 -0.05
N LEU A 360 21.45 -10.34 -1.38
CA LEU A 360 22.52 -11.01 -2.15
C LEU A 360 23.82 -10.22 -2.05
N VAL A 361 23.79 -8.91 -2.27
CA VAL A 361 24.99 -8.06 -2.14
C VAL A 361 25.53 -8.12 -0.71
N ALA A 362 24.65 -7.99 0.31
CA ALA A 362 25.05 -8.09 1.71
C ALA A 362 25.71 -9.44 2.01
N TRP A 363 25.16 -10.53 1.48
CA TRP A 363 25.74 -11.86 1.64
C TRP A 363 27.09 -11.96 0.95
N LEU A 364 27.25 -11.50 -0.30
CA LEU A 364 28.51 -11.51 -1.03
C LEU A 364 29.62 -10.71 -0.33
N VAL A 365 29.28 -9.59 0.30
CA VAL A 365 30.23 -8.74 1.03
C VAL A 365 30.72 -9.39 2.33
N HIS A 366 29.80 -10.06 3.06
CA HIS A 366 30.07 -10.45 4.45
C HIS A 366 30.39 -11.93 4.64
N THR A 367 30.31 -12.77 3.62
CA THR A 367 30.59 -14.21 3.76
C THR A 367 32.04 -14.58 3.48
N ASP A 368 32.54 -15.58 4.21
CA ASP A 368 33.80 -16.28 3.93
C ASP A 368 33.61 -17.35 2.84
N SER A 369 32.63 -17.15 1.95
CA SER A 369 32.27 -18.14 0.94
C SER A 369 33.46 -18.42 0.00
N PRO A 370 33.73 -19.70 -0.31
CA PRO A 370 34.69 -20.08 -1.35
C PRO A 370 34.25 -19.63 -2.76
N LEU A 371 33.00 -19.15 -2.92
CA LEU A 371 32.52 -18.46 -4.12
C LEU A 371 33.08 -17.04 -4.27
N ARG A 372 34.00 -16.60 -3.42
CA ARG A 372 34.86 -15.44 -3.67
C ARG A 372 35.77 -15.69 -4.89
N LEU A 373 35.16 -15.78 -6.07
CA LEU A 373 35.91 -15.89 -7.29
C LEU A 373 36.76 -14.63 -7.55
N HIS A 374 36.34 -13.48 -7.04
CA HIS A 374 37.12 -12.25 -7.01
C HIS A 374 36.46 -11.22 -6.08
N GLN A 375 37.24 -10.32 -5.45
CA GLN A 375 36.77 -9.14 -4.71
C GLN A 375 35.89 -8.22 -5.57
N SER A 376 35.92 -8.36 -6.90
CA SER A 376 35.14 -7.64 -7.88
C SER A 376 33.67 -8.08 -7.99
N ALA A 377 33.31 -9.32 -7.57
CA ALA A 377 31.94 -9.82 -7.73
C ALA A 377 30.87 -8.98 -6.97
N PRO A 378 31.06 -8.64 -5.67
CA PRO A 378 30.11 -7.75 -4.99
C PRO A 378 29.97 -6.40 -5.66
N MET A 379 31.09 -5.86 -6.18
CA MET A 379 31.11 -4.56 -6.86
C MET A 379 30.37 -4.62 -8.19
N ALA A 380 30.62 -5.67 -9.00
CA ALA A 380 29.96 -5.86 -10.29
C ALA A 380 28.44 -6.03 -10.11
N VAL A 381 28.00 -6.83 -9.14
CA VAL A 381 26.57 -7.02 -8.82
C VAL A 381 25.97 -5.70 -8.33
N SER A 382 26.65 -4.97 -7.43
CA SER A 382 26.19 -3.66 -6.96
C SER A 382 26.04 -2.65 -8.08
N ALA A 383 27.04 -2.58 -8.99
CA ALA A 383 27.01 -1.69 -10.13
C ALA A 383 25.89 -2.04 -11.11
N ALA A 384 25.67 -3.32 -11.38
CA ALA A 384 24.59 -3.77 -12.27
C ALA A 384 23.21 -3.40 -11.71
N ILE A 385 22.97 -3.61 -10.40
CA ILE A 385 21.72 -3.24 -9.75
C ILE A 385 21.56 -1.70 -9.77
N ALA A 386 22.61 -0.95 -9.41
CA ALA A 386 22.58 0.51 -9.38
C ALA A 386 22.27 1.12 -10.74
N LEU A 387 22.91 0.60 -11.82
CA LEU A 387 22.64 1.04 -13.18
C LEU A 387 21.21 0.68 -13.62
N GLY A 388 20.74 -0.50 -13.24
CA GLY A 388 19.35 -0.91 -13.47
C GLY A 388 18.34 0.04 -12.80
N VAL A 389 18.55 0.35 -11.53
CA VAL A 389 17.70 1.31 -10.79
C VAL A 389 17.80 2.71 -11.39
N ALA A 390 19.02 3.21 -11.68
CA ALA A 390 19.20 4.52 -12.29
C ALA A 390 18.51 4.62 -13.65
N ARG A 391 18.63 3.58 -14.48
CA ARG A 391 17.97 3.54 -15.79
C ARG A 391 16.45 3.49 -15.67
N ALA A 392 15.93 2.70 -14.73
CA ALA A 392 14.49 2.63 -14.45
C ALA A 392 13.98 3.99 -13.97
N MET A 393 14.70 4.65 -13.04
CA MET A 393 14.32 5.96 -12.51
C MET A 393 14.30 7.07 -13.57
N GLN A 394 15.14 7.01 -14.61
CA GLN A 394 15.00 7.93 -15.74
C GLN A 394 13.67 7.81 -16.46
N GLY A 395 13.04 6.64 -16.44
CA GLY A 395 11.69 6.38 -16.97
C GLY A 395 10.58 6.53 -15.92
N SER A 396 10.89 6.98 -14.70
CA SER A 396 9.89 7.19 -13.66
C SER A 396 8.83 8.19 -14.11
N PRO A 397 7.54 7.93 -13.89
CA PRO A 397 6.47 8.89 -14.19
C PRO A 397 6.71 10.25 -13.56
N HIS A 398 7.29 10.29 -12.36
CA HIS A 398 7.60 11.52 -11.64
C HIS A 398 8.75 12.33 -12.28
N ILE A 399 9.63 11.68 -13.06
CA ILE A 399 10.71 12.36 -13.78
C ILE A 399 10.27 12.78 -15.19
N GLN A 400 9.49 11.91 -15.87
CA GLN A 400 9.09 12.11 -17.26
C GLN A 400 7.97 13.15 -17.42
N ALA A 401 7.10 13.30 -16.44
CA ALA A 401 6.06 14.32 -16.47
C ALA A 401 6.68 15.72 -16.46
N ASN A 402 6.15 16.61 -17.29
CA ASN A 402 6.58 18.00 -17.30
C ASN A 402 5.92 18.75 -16.13
N TRP A 403 6.45 18.53 -14.94
CA TRP A 403 5.87 18.91 -13.66
C TRP A 403 6.45 20.24 -13.16
N LEU A 404 6.85 21.14 -14.05
CA LEU A 404 7.39 22.45 -13.68
C LEU A 404 6.41 23.23 -12.79
N ASP A 405 5.13 23.02 -12.99
CA ASP A 405 4.05 23.69 -12.24
C ASP A 405 3.83 23.11 -10.83
N GLN A 406 4.43 21.97 -10.49
CA GLN A 406 4.27 21.36 -9.16
C GLN A 406 4.98 22.13 -8.03
N GLU A 407 5.96 22.96 -8.37
CA GLU A 407 6.65 23.85 -7.43
C GLU A 407 5.99 25.21 -7.31
N SER A 408 4.95 25.41 -8.09
CA SER A 408 4.17 26.64 -8.06
C SER A 408 3.58 26.92 -6.68
N PRO A 409 3.36 28.19 -6.32
CA PRO A 409 2.64 28.56 -5.11
C PRO A 409 1.30 27.81 -4.97
N GLU A 410 0.85 27.61 -3.76
CA GLU A 410 -0.37 26.83 -3.47
C GLU A 410 -1.59 27.28 -4.33
N ALA A 411 -1.70 28.58 -4.58
CA ALA A 411 -2.77 29.13 -5.41
C ALA A 411 -2.70 28.64 -6.87
N GLU A 412 -1.50 28.47 -7.44
CA GLU A 412 -1.33 27.98 -8.81
C GLU A 412 -1.58 26.48 -8.91
N ARG A 413 -1.37 25.73 -7.80
CA ARG A 413 -1.68 24.31 -7.70
C ARG A 413 -3.18 23.99 -7.59
N GLN A 414 -4.05 24.99 -7.62
CA GLN A 414 -5.51 24.84 -7.65
C GLN A 414 -6.09 25.12 -9.04
N THR A 415 -5.27 25.15 -10.08
CA THR A 415 -5.70 25.47 -11.46
C THR A 415 -6.05 24.21 -12.26
N PRO A 416 -6.89 24.32 -13.31
CA PRO A 416 -7.18 23.22 -14.23
C PRO A 416 -5.92 22.66 -14.88
N GLU A 417 -4.95 23.51 -15.21
CA GLU A 417 -3.69 23.15 -15.84
C GLU A 417 -2.88 22.21 -14.92
N TYR A 418 -2.78 22.54 -13.63
CA TYR A 418 -2.11 21.71 -12.65
C TYR A 418 -2.80 20.34 -12.54
N PHE A 419 -4.12 20.30 -12.38
CA PHE A 419 -4.85 19.04 -12.26
C PHE A 419 -4.94 18.26 -13.57
N GLY A 420 -4.75 18.91 -14.72
CA GLY A 420 -4.63 18.26 -16.02
C GLY A 420 -3.53 17.21 -16.09
N HIS A 421 -2.46 17.35 -15.29
CA HIS A 421 -1.39 16.36 -15.18
C HIS A 421 -1.82 15.06 -14.47
N TYR A 422 -2.93 15.09 -13.75
CA TYR A 422 -3.44 13.96 -12.96
C TYR A 422 -4.72 13.36 -13.53
N LEU A 423 -5.09 13.78 -14.74
CA LEU A 423 -6.29 13.30 -15.41
C LEU A 423 -6.11 11.81 -15.81
N LEU A 424 -7.12 11.01 -15.52
CA LEU A 424 -7.25 9.64 -16.02
C LEU A 424 -8.61 9.51 -16.73
N PRO A 425 -8.81 8.47 -17.56
CA PRO A 425 -10.05 8.33 -18.32
C PRO A 425 -11.34 8.36 -17.50
N ASP A 426 -11.26 8.08 -16.21
CA ASP A 426 -12.37 7.97 -15.28
C ASP A 426 -12.14 8.73 -13.96
N PHE A 427 -11.18 9.68 -13.93
CA PHE A 427 -10.84 10.46 -12.73
C PHE A 427 -10.57 11.93 -13.08
N PHE A 428 -11.34 12.83 -12.51
CA PHE A 428 -11.40 14.25 -12.86
C PHE A 428 -11.15 15.12 -11.62
N PRO A 429 -9.89 15.25 -11.15
CA PRO A 429 -9.59 15.85 -9.85
C PRO A 429 -9.91 17.35 -9.75
N PHE A 430 -9.92 18.10 -10.86
CA PHE A 430 -10.30 19.51 -10.85
C PHE A 430 -11.82 19.68 -10.73
N GLU A 431 -12.60 18.98 -11.55
CA GLU A 431 -14.07 19.00 -11.51
C GLU A 431 -14.60 18.66 -10.11
N MET A 432 -14.00 17.65 -9.46
CA MET A 432 -14.33 17.27 -8.09
C MET A 432 -14.11 18.42 -7.08
N ARG A 433 -13.10 19.26 -7.28
CA ARG A 433 -12.84 20.44 -6.42
C ARG A 433 -13.86 21.54 -6.64
N GLU A 434 -14.24 21.79 -7.89
CA GLU A 434 -15.32 22.72 -8.22
C GLU A 434 -16.65 22.26 -7.62
N ALA A 435 -16.98 20.95 -7.77
CA ALA A 435 -18.15 20.36 -7.16
C ALA A 435 -18.14 20.48 -5.62
N ALA A 436 -16.99 20.23 -4.99
CA ALA A 436 -16.83 20.37 -3.55
C ALA A 436 -17.00 21.81 -3.07
N ALA A 437 -16.43 22.79 -3.79
CA ALA A 437 -16.58 24.22 -3.48
C ALA A 437 -18.05 24.65 -3.60
N TYR A 438 -18.74 24.19 -4.64
CA TYR A 438 -20.18 24.44 -4.81
C TYR A 438 -20.99 23.85 -3.65
N LEU A 439 -20.75 22.60 -3.27
CA LEU A 439 -21.42 21.94 -2.13
C LEU A 439 -21.19 22.72 -0.82
N ALA A 440 -19.95 23.14 -0.55
CA ALA A 440 -19.60 23.90 0.63
C ALA A 440 -20.36 25.23 0.71
N ALA A 441 -20.55 25.91 -0.45
CA ALA A 441 -21.26 27.18 -0.53
C ALA A 441 -22.80 27.05 -0.43
N HIS A 442 -23.37 25.88 -0.83
CA HIS A 442 -24.82 25.73 -0.97
C HIS A 442 -25.44 24.77 0.07
N THR A 443 -24.64 24.19 0.96
CA THR A 443 -25.11 23.32 2.06
C THR A 443 -24.51 23.77 3.38
N GLY A 444 -25.18 23.49 4.48
CA GLY A 444 -24.66 23.78 5.83
C GLY A 444 -23.59 22.77 6.27
N PRO A 445 -22.75 23.09 7.26
CA PRO A 445 -21.67 22.22 7.74
C PRO A 445 -22.17 20.88 8.32
N ASP A 446 -23.40 20.86 8.86
CA ASP A 446 -24.03 19.66 9.43
C ASP A 446 -24.93 18.91 8.43
N ASP A 447 -25.10 19.49 7.23
CA ASP A 447 -25.83 18.83 6.16
C ASP A 447 -25.07 17.61 5.65
N ARG A 448 -25.84 16.58 5.30
CA ARG A 448 -25.29 15.36 4.70
C ARG A 448 -25.47 15.40 3.18
N VAL A 449 -24.52 14.79 2.47
CA VAL A 449 -24.52 14.68 1.02
C VAL A 449 -24.41 13.20 0.66
N GLN A 450 -25.17 12.74 -0.33
CA GLN A 450 -25.05 11.40 -0.87
C GLN A 450 -24.28 11.42 -2.17
N THR A 451 -23.37 10.47 -2.35
CA THR A 451 -22.65 10.26 -3.61
C THR A 451 -23.12 8.99 -4.32
N TYR A 452 -23.02 8.98 -5.65
CA TYR A 452 -23.16 7.79 -6.49
C TYR A 452 -22.08 7.77 -7.57
N GLY A 453 -21.24 6.77 -7.54
CA GLY A 453 -20.01 6.62 -8.32
C GLY A 453 -18.89 6.07 -7.45
N MET A 454 -17.66 6.57 -7.61
CA MET A 454 -16.48 6.05 -6.91
C MET A 454 -15.61 7.12 -6.23
N ASP A 455 -16.03 8.39 -6.21
CA ASP A 455 -15.19 9.51 -5.75
C ASP A 455 -15.73 10.25 -4.50
N PRO A 456 -15.93 9.55 -3.35
CA PRO A 456 -16.41 10.18 -2.12
C PRO A 456 -15.41 11.21 -1.55
N TYR A 457 -14.24 11.38 -2.16
CA TYR A 457 -13.28 12.40 -1.80
C TYR A 457 -13.87 13.82 -1.93
N VAL A 458 -14.84 14.03 -2.83
CA VAL A 458 -15.61 15.28 -2.91
C VAL A 458 -16.22 15.67 -1.57
N LEU A 459 -16.67 14.68 -0.77
CA LEU A 459 -17.25 14.92 0.55
C LEU A 459 -16.21 15.40 1.56
N PHE A 460 -14.98 14.87 1.49
CA PHE A 460 -13.86 15.35 2.30
C PHE A 460 -13.51 16.81 1.95
N LEU A 461 -13.39 17.12 0.66
CA LEU A 461 -13.08 18.46 0.17
C LEU A 461 -14.19 19.46 0.54
N ALA A 462 -15.46 19.06 0.45
CA ALA A 462 -16.61 19.87 0.85
C ALA A 462 -16.82 19.95 2.37
N ALA A 463 -16.09 19.16 3.15
CA ALA A 463 -16.29 18.95 4.58
C ALA A 463 -17.73 18.51 4.92
N ARG A 464 -18.28 17.53 4.18
CA ARG A 464 -19.63 16.99 4.38
C ARG A 464 -19.59 15.49 4.65
N LEU A 465 -20.42 15.03 5.59
CA LEU A 465 -20.59 13.60 5.84
C LEU A 465 -21.56 12.98 4.83
N SER A 466 -21.32 11.72 4.46
CA SER A 466 -22.25 10.93 3.66
C SER A 466 -23.59 10.76 4.39
N ALA A 467 -24.68 10.76 3.64
CA ALA A 467 -26.02 10.51 4.17
C ALA A 467 -26.22 9.03 4.52
N THR A 468 -25.58 8.14 3.79
CA THR A 468 -25.68 6.70 3.98
C THR A 468 -24.30 6.03 3.92
N PRO A 469 -24.15 4.77 4.34
CA PRO A 469 -22.88 4.07 4.25
C PRO A 469 -22.43 3.76 2.80
N TYR A 470 -23.33 3.84 1.84
CA TYR A 470 -23.09 3.44 0.44
C TYR A 470 -22.36 4.56 -0.32
N ILE A 471 -21.05 4.58 -0.21
CA ILE A 471 -20.17 5.56 -0.88
C ILE A 471 -19.63 5.05 -2.22
N TYR A 472 -19.93 3.79 -2.56
CA TYR A 472 -19.51 3.14 -3.81
C TYR A 472 -20.71 2.69 -4.64
N ALA A 473 -20.66 2.92 -5.95
CA ALA A 473 -21.70 2.47 -6.86
C ALA A 473 -21.85 0.94 -6.87
N TYR A 474 -20.76 0.18 -6.76
CA TYR A 474 -20.80 -1.29 -6.83
C TYR A 474 -21.56 -1.97 -5.67
N ASP A 475 -21.83 -1.28 -4.57
CA ASP A 475 -22.72 -1.80 -3.53
C ASP A 475 -24.19 -1.79 -3.98
N LEU A 476 -24.53 -0.93 -4.96
CA LEU A 476 -25.87 -0.67 -5.47
C LEU A 476 -26.06 -1.17 -6.92
N ASN A 477 -25.00 -1.09 -7.74
CA ASN A 477 -24.93 -1.68 -9.07
C ASN A 477 -24.10 -2.96 -9.01
N ALA A 478 -24.70 -4.09 -9.35
CA ALA A 478 -24.07 -5.40 -9.25
C ALA A 478 -23.64 -5.99 -10.61
N ASP A 479 -23.73 -5.25 -11.71
CA ASP A 479 -23.54 -5.78 -13.06
C ASP A 479 -22.16 -6.36 -13.29
N ASP A 480 -21.10 -5.66 -12.84
CA ASP A 480 -19.74 -6.18 -12.94
C ASP A 480 -19.53 -7.48 -12.15
N ALA A 481 -20.20 -7.60 -10.99
CA ALA A 481 -20.15 -8.83 -10.21
C ALA A 481 -20.95 -9.95 -10.88
N LEU A 482 -22.07 -9.65 -11.54
CA LEU A 482 -22.87 -10.62 -12.30
C LEU A 482 -22.19 -11.03 -13.60
N ALA A 483 -21.53 -10.12 -14.29
CA ALA A 483 -20.74 -10.41 -15.49
C ALA A 483 -19.52 -11.28 -15.17
N GLY A 484 -18.89 -11.03 -14.02
CA GLY A 484 -17.65 -11.70 -13.64
C GLY A 484 -16.49 -11.32 -14.56
N GLY A 485 -15.53 -12.24 -14.71
CA GLY A 485 -14.39 -12.05 -15.60
C GLY A 485 -13.81 -13.36 -16.11
N SER A 486 -12.67 -13.29 -16.78
CA SER A 486 -12.00 -14.45 -17.38
C SER A 486 -11.58 -15.52 -16.37
N GLY A 487 -11.29 -15.12 -15.13
CA GLY A 487 -10.87 -16.02 -14.06
C GLY A 487 -12.02 -16.63 -13.26
N LEU A 488 -13.16 -15.96 -13.19
CA LEU A 488 -14.27 -16.38 -12.34
C LEU A 488 -15.59 -15.72 -12.78
N ARG A 489 -16.62 -16.54 -12.95
CA ARG A 489 -17.99 -16.07 -13.19
C ARG A 489 -18.95 -16.67 -12.16
N PRO A 490 -19.96 -15.92 -11.70
CA PRO A 490 -20.93 -16.45 -10.76
C PRO A 490 -21.81 -17.51 -11.45
N ASN A 491 -22.07 -18.60 -10.75
CA ASN A 491 -23.11 -19.55 -11.16
C ASN A 491 -24.50 -18.99 -10.80
N ARG A 492 -25.57 -19.71 -11.17
CA ARG A 492 -26.95 -19.25 -10.96
C ARG A 492 -27.28 -18.94 -9.49
N ALA A 493 -26.78 -19.73 -8.56
CA ALA A 493 -27.04 -19.53 -7.12
C ALA A 493 -26.26 -18.32 -6.60
N GLU A 494 -25.01 -18.14 -7.04
CA GLU A 494 -24.17 -17.00 -6.70
C GLU A 494 -24.76 -15.71 -7.30
N ALA A 495 -25.22 -15.73 -8.55
CA ALA A 495 -25.89 -14.59 -9.18
C ALA A 495 -27.16 -14.19 -8.41
N ALA A 496 -28.00 -15.15 -8.02
CA ALA A 496 -29.18 -14.88 -7.20
C ALA A 496 -28.81 -14.27 -5.84
N ARG A 497 -27.71 -14.73 -5.21
CA ARG A 497 -27.19 -14.15 -3.97
C ARG A 497 -26.70 -12.72 -4.16
N ILE A 498 -25.95 -12.43 -5.23
CA ILE A 498 -25.50 -11.07 -5.58
C ILE A 498 -26.69 -10.13 -5.69
N GLN A 499 -27.72 -10.53 -6.46
CA GLN A 499 -28.95 -9.75 -6.63
C GLN A 499 -29.69 -9.51 -5.29
N SER A 500 -29.73 -10.53 -4.43
CA SER A 500 -30.33 -10.41 -3.10
C SER A 500 -29.59 -9.39 -2.22
N ILE A 501 -28.26 -9.40 -2.23
CA ILE A 501 -27.43 -8.43 -1.49
C ILE A 501 -27.69 -7.01 -2.02
N ARG A 502 -27.65 -6.81 -3.34
CA ARG A 502 -27.93 -5.51 -3.97
C ARG A 502 -29.32 -4.99 -3.58
N SER A 503 -30.35 -5.83 -3.66
CA SER A 503 -31.72 -5.43 -3.31
C SER A 503 -31.87 -5.07 -1.83
N ALA A 504 -31.15 -5.76 -0.96
CA ALA A 504 -31.09 -5.40 0.46
C ALA A 504 -30.40 -4.03 0.68
N HIS A 505 -29.32 -3.76 -0.06
CA HIS A 505 -28.62 -2.47 -0.01
C HIS A 505 -29.49 -1.33 -0.53
N GLU A 506 -30.23 -1.49 -1.62
CA GLU A 506 -31.19 -0.48 -2.11
C GLU A 506 -32.27 -0.20 -1.08
N THR A 507 -32.79 -1.23 -0.42
CA THR A 507 -33.83 -1.10 0.61
C THR A 507 -33.31 -0.32 1.82
N ASP A 508 -32.09 -0.63 2.29
CA ASP A 508 -31.45 0.10 3.39
C ASP A 508 -31.12 1.55 3.00
N LEU A 509 -30.58 1.75 1.77
CA LEU A 509 -30.34 3.09 1.21
C LEU A 509 -31.61 3.94 1.28
N LEU A 510 -32.70 3.47 0.70
CA LEU A 510 -33.97 4.21 0.65
C LEU A 510 -34.51 4.50 2.05
N SER A 511 -34.45 3.52 2.96
CA SER A 511 -34.88 3.70 4.36
C SER A 511 -34.11 4.84 5.05
N ARG A 512 -32.77 4.89 4.87
CA ARG A 512 -31.94 5.94 5.46
C ARG A 512 -32.17 7.30 4.82
N LEU A 513 -32.30 7.35 3.48
CA LEU A 513 -32.61 8.60 2.76
C LEU A 513 -33.97 9.15 3.19
N ALA A 514 -34.98 8.30 3.37
CA ALA A 514 -36.31 8.71 3.81
C ALA A 514 -36.30 9.21 5.28
N ALA A 515 -35.53 8.55 6.15
CA ALA A 515 -35.42 8.94 7.54
C ALA A 515 -34.66 10.27 7.74
N LYS A 516 -33.62 10.51 6.95
CA LYS A 516 -32.80 11.74 7.02
C LYS A 516 -32.39 12.16 5.60
N PRO A 517 -33.26 12.92 4.90
CA PRO A 517 -32.99 13.37 3.53
C PRO A 517 -31.70 14.22 3.46
N PRO A 518 -30.73 13.88 2.58
CA PRO A 518 -29.53 14.69 2.40
C PRO A 518 -29.86 16.07 1.81
N ALA A 519 -28.97 17.03 1.98
CA ALA A 519 -29.08 18.33 1.35
C ALA A 519 -28.81 18.26 -0.16
N ALA A 520 -27.91 17.36 -0.57
CA ALA A 520 -27.53 17.19 -1.96
C ALA A 520 -27.19 15.73 -2.32
N PHE A 521 -27.26 15.43 -3.60
CA PHE A 521 -26.64 14.27 -4.25
C PHE A 521 -25.52 14.73 -5.19
N VAL A 522 -24.48 13.89 -5.32
CA VAL A 522 -23.45 14.02 -6.35
C VAL A 522 -23.43 12.71 -7.16
N PHE A 523 -23.63 12.85 -8.47
CA PHE A 523 -23.53 11.78 -9.44
C PHE A 523 -22.27 11.98 -10.27
N PHE A 524 -21.42 10.95 -10.35
CA PHE A 524 -20.16 10.99 -11.09
C PHE A 524 -20.30 10.27 -12.42
N ASP A 525 -20.54 11.01 -13.50
CA ASP A 525 -20.63 10.46 -14.85
C ASP A 525 -19.29 9.83 -15.27
N GLY A 526 -19.32 8.69 -15.95
CA GLY A 526 -18.12 7.98 -16.38
C GLY A 526 -17.30 7.32 -15.27
N ALA A 527 -17.79 7.30 -14.02
CA ALA A 527 -17.11 6.61 -12.93
C ALA A 527 -16.99 5.10 -13.22
N PRO A 528 -15.91 4.44 -12.75
CA PRO A 528 -15.77 2.99 -12.91
C PRO A 528 -16.87 2.26 -12.16
N LEU A 529 -17.19 1.03 -12.63
CA LEU A 529 -18.24 0.18 -12.06
C LEU A 529 -19.67 0.72 -12.26
N LEU A 530 -19.85 1.72 -13.12
CA LEU A 530 -21.15 2.06 -13.68
C LEU A 530 -21.37 1.24 -14.97
N SER A 531 -22.57 0.78 -15.19
CA SER A 531 -22.96 0.09 -16.44
C SER A 531 -23.24 1.10 -17.56
N GLU A 532 -23.63 2.31 -17.20
CA GLU A 532 -23.93 3.43 -18.07
C GLU A 532 -23.01 4.61 -17.76
N ALA A 533 -22.59 5.36 -18.80
CA ALA A 533 -21.75 6.55 -18.60
C ALA A 533 -22.48 7.66 -17.83
N ASP A 534 -23.80 7.80 -17.98
CA ASP A 534 -24.65 8.71 -17.20
C ASP A 534 -24.96 8.08 -15.84
N ALA A 535 -24.37 8.61 -14.78
CA ALA A 535 -24.51 8.07 -13.42
C ALA A 535 -25.95 8.17 -12.88
N TRP A 536 -26.70 9.18 -13.31
CA TRP A 536 -28.11 9.30 -12.93
C TRP A 536 -28.97 8.21 -13.60
N HIS A 537 -28.72 7.96 -14.89
CA HIS A 537 -29.42 6.88 -15.61
C HIS A 537 -29.06 5.51 -15.02
N ASP A 538 -27.79 5.26 -14.76
CA ASP A 538 -27.32 4.05 -14.08
C ASP A 538 -28.04 3.85 -12.72
N PHE A 539 -28.14 4.91 -11.93
CA PHE A 539 -28.85 4.88 -10.65
C PHE A 539 -30.35 4.58 -10.80
N GLN A 540 -30.99 5.11 -11.87
CA GLN A 540 -32.39 4.80 -12.16
C GLN A 540 -32.62 3.32 -12.52
N VAL A 541 -31.69 2.72 -13.26
CA VAL A 541 -31.75 1.31 -13.65
C VAL A 541 -31.55 0.40 -12.44
N HIS A 542 -30.55 0.67 -11.62
CA HIS A 542 -30.14 -0.24 -10.55
C HIS A 542 -30.82 0.02 -9.20
N CYS A 543 -31.29 1.23 -8.97
CA CYS A 543 -31.97 1.65 -7.73
C CYS A 543 -33.29 2.39 -8.03
N PRO A 544 -34.26 1.76 -8.76
CA PRO A 544 -35.43 2.48 -9.27
C PRO A 544 -36.30 3.09 -8.18
N LYS A 545 -36.42 2.46 -7.02
CA LYS A 545 -37.21 2.99 -5.89
C LYS A 545 -36.53 4.22 -5.27
N ALA A 546 -35.21 4.16 -5.09
CA ALA A 546 -34.44 5.28 -4.56
C ALA A 546 -34.39 6.43 -5.59
N ALA A 547 -34.23 6.12 -6.88
CA ALA A 547 -34.25 7.11 -7.95
C ALA A 547 -35.58 7.85 -8.05
N ALA A 548 -36.72 7.15 -7.97
CA ALA A 548 -38.03 7.78 -7.93
C ALA A 548 -38.20 8.70 -6.70
N TRP A 549 -37.66 8.28 -5.57
CA TRP A 549 -37.68 9.09 -4.35
C TRP A 549 -36.81 10.36 -4.49
N VAL A 550 -35.64 10.27 -5.14
CA VAL A 550 -34.76 11.42 -5.45
C VAL A 550 -35.44 12.36 -6.44
N ALA A 551 -35.90 11.87 -7.58
CA ALA A 551 -36.56 12.68 -8.60
C ALA A 551 -37.75 13.48 -8.08
N ALA A 552 -38.45 12.98 -7.08
CA ALA A 552 -39.57 13.70 -6.45
C ALA A 552 -39.13 14.87 -5.54
N ARG A 553 -37.84 14.97 -5.15
CA ARG A 553 -37.40 15.87 -4.07
C ARG A 553 -36.19 16.72 -4.43
N TYR A 554 -35.45 16.39 -5.48
CA TYR A 554 -34.19 17.04 -5.85
C TYR A 554 -34.26 17.46 -7.33
N ASP A 555 -33.55 18.53 -7.66
CA ASP A 555 -33.32 19.01 -9.03
C ASP A 555 -31.83 19.18 -9.27
N GLU A 556 -31.38 18.96 -10.52
CA GLU A 556 -30.01 19.22 -10.93
C GLU A 556 -29.76 20.74 -10.82
N ALA A 557 -28.85 21.13 -9.93
CA ALA A 557 -28.55 22.51 -9.59
C ALA A 557 -27.26 23.01 -10.23
N ALA A 558 -26.28 22.12 -10.45
CA ALA A 558 -25.02 22.46 -11.09
C ALA A 558 -24.38 21.23 -11.73
N ARG A 559 -23.49 21.48 -12.72
CA ARG A 559 -22.67 20.47 -13.36
C ARG A 559 -21.26 21.00 -13.56
N PHE A 560 -20.26 20.23 -13.11
CA PHE A 560 -18.85 20.51 -13.29
C PHE A 560 -18.25 19.33 -14.05
N GLY A 561 -18.20 19.44 -15.39
CA GLY A 561 -17.79 18.34 -16.26
C GLY A 561 -18.59 17.06 -16.02
N HIS A 562 -17.96 16.09 -15.39
CA HIS A 562 -18.54 14.78 -15.06
C HIS A 562 -19.29 14.76 -13.73
N ASP A 563 -19.14 15.77 -12.88
CA ASP A 563 -19.75 15.83 -11.56
C ASP A 563 -21.07 16.61 -11.62
N ARG A 564 -22.20 15.92 -11.35
CA ARG A 564 -23.54 16.50 -11.35
C ARG A 564 -24.04 16.65 -9.92
N ILE A 565 -24.44 17.85 -9.53
CA ILE A 565 -24.95 18.15 -8.20
C ILE A 565 -26.45 18.38 -8.27
N TRP A 566 -27.17 17.61 -7.48
CA TRP A 566 -28.60 17.76 -7.29
C TRP A 566 -28.86 18.30 -5.88
N LEU A 567 -29.55 19.44 -5.77
CA LEU A 567 -29.95 20.03 -4.49
C LEU A 567 -31.40 19.68 -4.16
N ARG A 568 -31.68 19.55 -2.88
CA ARG A 568 -33.04 19.40 -2.39
C ARG A 568 -33.84 20.65 -2.68
N ARG A 569 -35.06 20.53 -3.21
CA ARG A 569 -35.89 21.64 -3.73
C ARG A 569 -36.08 22.77 -2.73
N ASP A 570 -36.38 22.43 -1.45
CA ASP A 570 -36.58 23.43 -0.40
C ASP A 570 -35.34 24.32 -0.14
N LEU A 571 -34.13 23.80 -0.40
CA LEU A 571 -32.88 24.56 -0.30
C LEU A 571 -32.67 25.46 -1.52
N GLY A 572 -32.98 24.94 -2.73
CA GLY A 572 -32.93 25.74 -3.96
C GLY A 572 -33.87 26.94 -3.93
N GLU A 573 -35.10 26.74 -3.47
CA GLU A 573 -36.09 27.81 -3.32
C GLU A 573 -35.64 28.89 -2.32
N ARG A 574 -35.08 28.52 -1.18
CA ARG A 574 -34.53 29.47 -0.19
C ARG A 574 -33.40 30.31 -0.76
N GLN A 575 -32.50 29.73 -1.54
CA GLN A 575 -31.38 30.44 -2.14
C GLN A 575 -31.86 31.45 -3.21
N ASN A 576 -32.82 31.05 -4.03
CA ASN A 576 -33.42 31.93 -5.00
C ASN A 576 -34.16 33.11 -4.36
N ALA A 577 -34.85 32.86 -3.24
CA ALA A 577 -35.52 33.93 -2.47
C ALA A 577 -34.50 34.92 -1.86
N VAL A 578 -33.38 34.44 -1.35
CA VAL A 578 -32.30 35.29 -0.80
C VAL A 578 -31.65 36.13 -1.92
N ARG A 579 -31.35 35.53 -3.08
CA ARG A 579 -30.82 36.30 -4.24
C ARG A 579 -31.78 37.39 -4.74
N ALA A 580 -33.07 37.08 -4.74
CA ALA A 580 -34.09 38.05 -5.15
C ALA A 580 -34.31 39.18 -4.13
N SER A 581 -33.87 39.04 -2.90
CA SER A 581 -34.01 40.01 -1.83
C SER A 581 -32.79 40.95 -1.66
N VAL A 582 -31.68 40.70 -2.38
CA VAL A 582 -30.51 41.57 -2.39
C VAL A 582 -30.71 42.58 -3.54
N PRO A 583 -30.95 43.88 -3.28
CA PRO A 583 -31.01 44.87 -4.33
C PRO A 583 -29.61 45.04 -4.95
N ASP A 584 -29.57 45.19 -6.29
CA ASP A 584 -28.35 45.47 -7.07
C ASP A 584 -27.64 46.74 -6.61
#